data_68ea935f9ee3f8ad9037569978907b0c
#
_entry.id   68ea935f9ee3f8ad9037569978907b0c
#
_cell.length_a   1.000
_cell.length_b   1.000
_cell.length_c   1.000
_cell.angle_alpha   90.00
_cell.angle_beta   90.00
_cell.angle_gamma   90.00
#
_symmetry.space_group_name_H-M   'P 1'
#
loop_
_entity.id
_entity.type
_entity.pdbx_description
1 polymer ?
#
loop_
_entity_poly.entity_id
_entity_poly.type
_entity_poly.pdbx_seq_one_letter_code
_entity_poly.pdbx_strand_id
1 'polypeptide(L)'
;MSVKRLLDCTPSELARYTKAELLDAIAGSEGRVLACETIGLTPPLLVDVTNAEYAASLSADILLLNMFDVQHPVINALPKVPEVETVRELKRLTGRVVGINLEPCDLQAAKSNDGTLWKMSGGRLATVENARRAAKMGVDLIVLTGNPGNGVSNELIVEALKAISAAVGDRVLLAAGKMHASGVAVEGGEKIMTPADAEAFMAAGADIILLPAPGTVPGITQEYAHRLIEVVHSRGKLALTAIGTSQEGADVATIRQIALMCKMAGADIHHIGDTGVPGMALPQNIMAYSIAIRGERHTYHKMAQSVNR
;
A
#
# COMPACT_ATOMS: atom_id res chain seq x y z
N MET A 1 -8.41 -17.07 -21.39
CA MET A 1 -7.67 -15.92 -21.95
C MET A 1 -6.62 -15.56 -20.92
N SER A 2 -5.39 -15.22 -21.30
CA SER A 2 -4.40 -14.72 -20.36
C SER A 2 -4.88 -13.40 -19.78
N VAL A 3 -4.76 -13.23 -18.47
CA VAL A 3 -5.08 -11.96 -17.80
C VAL A 3 -4.18 -10.87 -18.35
N LYS A 4 -4.73 -9.68 -18.61
CA LYS A 4 -3.94 -8.52 -19.05
C LYS A 4 -3.04 -8.02 -17.91
N ARG A 5 -1.87 -7.50 -18.25
CA ARG A 5 -1.03 -6.79 -17.29
C ARG A 5 -1.79 -5.59 -16.71
N LEU A 6 -1.60 -5.29 -15.44
CA LEU A 6 -2.24 -4.14 -14.78
C LEU A 6 -1.98 -2.81 -15.52
N LEU A 7 -0.80 -2.70 -16.16
CA LEU A 7 -0.43 -1.56 -17.02
C LEU A 7 -1.40 -1.31 -18.17
N ASP A 8 -1.98 -2.38 -18.72
CA ASP A 8 -2.80 -2.35 -19.94
C ASP A 8 -4.30 -2.40 -19.63
N CYS A 9 -4.67 -2.62 -18.36
CA CYS A 9 -6.06 -2.72 -17.94
C CYS A 9 -6.77 -1.37 -18.01
N THR A 10 -8.00 -1.39 -18.50
CA THR A 10 -8.91 -0.25 -18.39
C THR A 10 -9.61 -0.24 -17.03
N PRO A 11 -10.14 0.92 -16.57
CA PRO A 11 -10.92 0.98 -15.34
C PRO A 11 -12.09 -0.01 -15.29
N SER A 12 -12.81 -0.19 -16.40
CA SER A 12 -13.94 -1.12 -16.47
C SER A 12 -13.53 -2.60 -16.44
N GLU A 13 -12.33 -2.93 -16.89
CA GLU A 13 -11.77 -4.27 -16.74
C GLU A 13 -11.39 -4.53 -15.28
N LEU A 14 -10.65 -3.58 -14.65
CA LEU A 14 -10.24 -3.68 -13.25
C LEU A 14 -11.43 -3.81 -12.29
N ALA A 15 -12.51 -3.08 -12.56
CA ALA A 15 -13.73 -3.13 -11.73
C ALA A 15 -14.40 -4.53 -11.69
N ARG A 16 -14.05 -5.42 -12.62
CA ARG A 16 -14.61 -6.78 -12.73
C ARG A 16 -13.63 -7.88 -12.31
N TYR A 17 -12.37 -7.53 -12.06
CA TYR A 17 -11.37 -8.53 -11.71
C TYR A 17 -11.65 -9.16 -10.36
N THR A 18 -11.54 -10.48 -10.33
CA THR A 18 -11.44 -11.23 -9.10
C THR A 18 -10.07 -11.00 -8.43
N LYS A 19 -9.94 -11.38 -7.19
CA LYS A 19 -8.64 -11.38 -6.49
C LYS A 19 -7.54 -12.08 -7.28
N ALA A 20 -7.82 -13.27 -7.83
CA ALA A 20 -6.85 -14.05 -8.59
C ALA A 20 -6.41 -13.33 -9.88
N GLU A 21 -7.37 -12.79 -10.64
CA GLU A 21 -7.08 -12.01 -11.85
C GLU A 21 -6.28 -10.74 -11.53
N LEU A 22 -6.54 -10.08 -10.39
CA LEU A 22 -5.78 -8.92 -9.97
C LEU A 22 -4.33 -9.28 -9.61
N LEU A 23 -4.10 -10.41 -8.90
CA LEU A 23 -2.76 -10.92 -8.63
C LEU A 23 -2.00 -11.22 -9.93
N ASP A 24 -2.63 -11.93 -10.86
CA ASP A 24 -2.03 -12.26 -12.16
C ASP A 24 -1.71 -11.00 -12.97
N ALA A 25 -2.58 -9.99 -12.94
CA ALA A 25 -2.36 -8.72 -13.63
C ALA A 25 -1.18 -7.94 -13.04
N ILE A 26 -1.03 -7.96 -11.71
CA ILE A 26 0.11 -7.33 -11.01
C ILE A 26 1.39 -8.08 -11.38
N ALA A 27 1.44 -9.40 -11.21
CA ALA A 27 2.59 -10.24 -11.54
C ALA A 27 3.01 -10.08 -13.01
N GLY A 28 2.05 -10.11 -13.94
CA GLY A 28 2.27 -9.90 -15.36
C GLY A 28 2.79 -8.50 -15.73
N SER A 29 2.74 -7.54 -14.80
CA SER A 29 3.30 -6.19 -15.01
C SER A 29 4.82 -6.12 -14.79
N GLU A 30 5.46 -7.19 -14.32
CA GLU A 30 6.92 -7.34 -14.27
C GLU A 30 7.60 -6.17 -13.53
N GLY A 31 7.18 -5.88 -12.30
CA GLY A 31 7.75 -4.81 -11.47
C GLY A 31 7.50 -3.40 -12.03
N ARG A 32 6.34 -3.16 -12.62
CA ARG A 32 5.95 -1.86 -13.19
C ARG A 32 4.66 -1.31 -12.59
N VAL A 33 4.29 -1.74 -11.38
CA VAL A 33 3.11 -1.27 -10.64
C VAL A 33 3.53 -0.27 -9.57
N LEU A 34 2.87 0.90 -9.54
CA LEU A 34 3.10 1.96 -8.57
C LEU A 34 1.90 2.08 -7.62
N ALA A 35 2.15 1.90 -6.33
CA ALA A 35 1.20 2.18 -5.25
C ALA A 35 1.54 3.52 -4.60
N CYS A 36 0.56 4.41 -4.49
CA CYS A 36 0.71 5.68 -3.79
C CYS A 36 -0.16 5.68 -2.53
N GLU A 37 0.48 5.97 -1.41
CA GLU A 37 -0.20 6.14 -0.14
C GLU A 37 -0.79 7.54 -0.02
N THR A 38 -1.99 7.66 0.54
CA THR A 38 -2.65 8.94 0.77
C THR A 38 -3.40 8.94 2.10
N ILE A 39 -3.48 10.11 2.75
CA ILE A 39 -4.27 10.32 3.96
C ILE A 39 -5.53 11.10 3.61
N GLY A 40 -6.69 10.45 3.69
CA GLY A 40 -7.97 11.09 3.38
C GLY A 40 -8.42 12.16 4.40
N LEU A 41 -7.91 12.09 5.63
CA LEU A 41 -8.23 13.03 6.71
C LEU A 41 -7.54 14.40 6.56
N THR A 42 -6.44 14.49 5.81
CA THR A 42 -5.74 15.76 5.59
C THR A 42 -6.49 16.62 4.57
N PRO A 43 -6.39 17.96 4.66
CA PRO A 43 -6.90 18.82 3.59
C PRO A 43 -6.25 18.46 2.25
N PRO A 44 -7.04 18.33 1.18
CA PRO A 44 -6.48 17.98 -0.12
C PRO A 44 -5.66 19.13 -0.70
N LEU A 45 -4.57 18.81 -1.38
CA LEU A 45 -3.67 19.81 -1.98
C LEU A 45 -4.35 20.65 -3.07
N LEU A 46 -5.38 20.11 -3.73
CA LEU A 46 -6.14 20.77 -4.80
C LEU A 46 -7.54 21.20 -4.37
N VAL A 47 -7.77 21.40 -3.07
CA VAL A 47 -9.00 21.93 -2.45
C VAL A 47 -10.23 21.05 -2.66
N ASP A 48 -10.71 20.86 -3.88
CA ASP A 48 -11.94 20.16 -4.26
C ASP A 48 -11.72 18.83 -5.00
N VAL A 49 -10.45 18.39 -5.10
CA VAL A 49 -10.05 17.11 -5.65
C VAL A 49 -9.30 16.34 -4.56
N THR A 50 -9.68 15.09 -4.29
CA THR A 50 -9.03 14.28 -3.27
C THR A 50 -7.54 14.06 -3.57
N ASN A 51 -6.70 13.90 -2.55
CA ASN A 51 -5.30 13.53 -2.75
C ASN A 51 -5.15 12.21 -3.52
N ALA A 52 -6.09 11.28 -3.35
CA ALA A 52 -6.09 10.01 -4.08
C ALA A 52 -6.40 10.19 -5.58
N GLU A 53 -7.34 11.06 -5.96
CA GLU A 53 -7.57 11.41 -7.39
C GLU A 53 -6.32 12.08 -7.97
N TYR A 54 -5.69 12.97 -7.20
CA TYR A 54 -4.46 13.63 -7.65
C TYR A 54 -3.33 12.61 -7.86
N ALA A 55 -3.10 11.69 -6.93
CA ALA A 55 -2.13 10.60 -7.12
C ALA A 55 -2.46 9.72 -8.34
N ALA A 56 -3.74 9.40 -8.55
CA ALA A 56 -4.21 8.65 -9.73
C ALA A 56 -3.90 9.38 -11.05
N SER A 57 -4.10 10.71 -11.09
CA SER A 57 -3.79 11.53 -12.27
C SER A 57 -2.28 11.59 -12.58
N LEU A 58 -1.44 11.35 -11.57
CA LEU A 58 0.02 11.26 -11.68
C LEU A 58 0.52 9.84 -11.96
N SER A 59 -0.37 8.96 -12.40
CA SER A 59 -0.10 7.60 -12.86
C SER A 59 -0.03 6.50 -11.78
N ALA A 60 -0.48 6.73 -10.55
CA ALA A 60 -0.64 5.66 -9.57
C ALA A 60 -1.57 4.56 -10.11
N ASP A 61 -1.22 3.29 -9.86
CA ASP A 61 -2.03 2.11 -10.20
C ASP A 61 -2.88 1.65 -9.02
N ILE A 62 -2.29 1.73 -7.83
CA ILE A 62 -2.91 1.38 -6.55
C ILE A 62 -2.92 2.62 -5.67
N LEU A 63 -4.07 2.92 -5.08
CA LEU A 63 -4.24 3.98 -4.09
C LEU A 63 -4.36 3.31 -2.72
N LEU A 64 -3.40 3.56 -1.84
CA LEU A 64 -3.41 3.02 -0.49
C LEU A 64 -3.85 4.11 0.48
N LEU A 65 -4.99 3.91 1.13
CA LEU A 65 -5.53 4.85 2.09
C LEU A 65 -4.93 4.57 3.47
N ASN A 66 -3.97 5.40 3.88
CA ASN A 66 -3.41 5.37 5.22
C ASN A 66 -4.36 6.03 6.22
N MET A 67 -4.35 5.55 7.46
CA MET A 67 -5.20 6.05 8.55
C MET A 67 -6.70 6.00 8.27
N PHE A 68 -7.13 5.17 7.34
CA PHE A 68 -8.53 5.05 6.96
C PHE A 68 -9.33 4.28 8.02
N ASP A 69 -10.30 4.96 8.63
CA ASP A 69 -11.21 4.36 9.61
C ASP A 69 -12.42 3.76 8.89
N VAL A 70 -12.53 2.44 8.87
CA VAL A 70 -13.65 1.75 8.20
C VAL A 70 -14.99 1.89 8.93
N GLN A 71 -14.99 2.34 10.19
CA GLN A 71 -16.20 2.61 10.96
C GLN A 71 -16.72 4.03 10.74
N HIS A 72 -15.81 4.98 10.51
CA HIS A 72 -16.08 6.39 10.26
C HIS A 72 -15.24 6.89 9.08
N PRO A 73 -15.53 6.42 7.85
CA PRO A 73 -14.70 6.71 6.68
C PRO A 73 -14.79 8.18 6.28
N VAL A 74 -13.64 8.84 6.23
CA VAL A 74 -13.52 10.23 5.79
C VAL A 74 -12.45 10.34 4.71
N ILE A 75 -12.82 10.89 3.57
CA ILE A 75 -11.91 11.34 2.53
C ILE A 75 -12.33 12.78 2.16
N ASN A 76 -11.51 13.74 2.55
CA ASN A 76 -11.78 15.15 2.26
C ASN A 76 -11.84 15.41 0.75
N ALA A 77 -12.79 16.23 0.33
CA ALA A 77 -13.18 16.52 -1.05
C ALA A 77 -13.89 15.37 -1.81
N LEU A 78 -14.06 14.19 -1.21
CA LEU A 78 -14.88 13.16 -1.85
C LEU A 78 -16.35 13.61 -1.88
N PRO A 79 -17.09 13.40 -2.97
CA PRO A 79 -18.54 13.62 -3.00
C PRO A 79 -19.25 12.89 -1.86
N LYS A 80 -20.27 13.50 -1.29
CA LYS A 80 -21.03 12.91 -0.18
C LYS A 80 -21.77 11.67 -0.64
N VAL A 81 -21.45 10.53 -0.05
CA VAL A 81 -22.11 9.25 -0.27
C VAL A 81 -22.35 8.56 1.08
N PRO A 82 -23.19 7.52 1.16
CA PRO A 82 -23.29 6.68 2.36
C PRO A 82 -21.90 6.10 2.71
N GLU A 83 -21.57 5.99 3.98
CA GLU A 83 -20.24 5.52 4.46
C GLU A 83 -19.77 4.22 3.79
N VAL A 84 -20.67 3.26 3.58
CA VAL A 84 -20.35 1.98 2.94
C VAL A 84 -19.95 2.12 1.45
N GLU A 85 -20.30 3.23 0.82
CA GLU A 85 -20.01 3.52 -0.59
C GLU A 85 -18.72 4.38 -0.76
N THR A 86 -18.10 4.86 0.31
CA THR A 86 -16.93 5.74 0.27
C THR A 86 -15.81 5.23 -0.65
N VAL A 87 -15.43 3.96 -0.50
CA VAL A 87 -14.37 3.36 -1.33
C VAL A 87 -14.84 3.15 -2.77
N ARG A 88 -16.10 2.74 -2.98
CA ARG A 88 -16.66 2.59 -4.34
C ARG A 88 -16.72 3.91 -5.08
N GLU A 89 -17.07 5.00 -4.38
CA GLU A 89 -17.07 6.33 -4.99
C GLU A 89 -15.65 6.77 -5.39
N LEU A 90 -14.66 6.54 -4.53
CA LEU A 90 -13.27 6.81 -4.89
C LEU A 90 -12.83 5.98 -6.11
N LYS A 91 -13.19 4.70 -6.17
CA LYS A 91 -12.91 3.83 -7.34
C LYS A 91 -13.61 4.34 -8.60
N ARG A 92 -14.85 4.82 -8.49
CA ARG A 92 -15.59 5.42 -9.60
C ARG A 92 -14.87 6.65 -10.17
N LEU A 93 -14.33 7.50 -9.30
CA LEU A 93 -13.63 8.72 -9.70
C LEU A 93 -12.23 8.46 -10.28
N THR A 94 -11.57 7.42 -9.80
CA THR A 94 -10.16 7.19 -10.13
C THR A 94 -9.93 6.05 -11.12
N GLY A 95 -10.80 5.05 -11.14
CA GLY A 95 -10.62 3.83 -11.93
C GLY A 95 -9.38 3.03 -11.49
N ARG A 96 -9.01 3.08 -10.22
CA ARG A 96 -7.80 2.44 -9.66
C ARG A 96 -8.16 1.35 -8.67
N VAL A 97 -7.20 0.46 -8.42
CA VAL A 97 -7.20 -0.46 -7.28
C VAL A 97 -7.09 0.37 -6.00
N VAL A 98 -7.94 0.08 -5.01
CA VAL A 98 -7.93 0.79 -3.73
C VAL A 98 -7.63 -0.17 -2.59
N GLY A 99 -6.60 0.15 -1.82
CA GLY A 99 -6.21 -0.54 -0.60
C GLY A 99 -6.35 0.34 0.64
N ILE A 100 -6.31 -0.31 1.80
CA ILE A 100 -6.26 0.36 3.11
C ILE A 100 -5.21 -0.29 4.00
N ASN A 101 -4.71 0.44 4.98
CA ASN A 101 -3.93 -0.11 6.09
C ASN A 101 -4.87 -0.51 7.23
N LEU A 102 -4.66 -1.69 7.82
CA LEU A 102 -5.19 -2.07 9.12
C LEU A 102 -4.04 -2.40 10.06
N GLU A 103 -4.10 -1.88 11.28
CA GLU A 103 -3.00 -1.96 12.23
C GLU A 103 -3.24 -3.05 13.28
N PRO A 104 -2.44 -4.14 13.27
CA PRO A 104 -2.51 -5.21 14.27
C PRO A 104 -1.76 -4.76 15.53
N CYS A 105 -2.38 -3.96 16.37
CA CYS A 105 -1.80 -3.44 17.60
C CYS A 105 -2.65 -3.77 18.82
N ASP A 106 -2.00 -3.77 20.00
CA ASP A 106 -2.71 -3.82 21.27
C ASP A 106 -3.36 -2.46 21.54
N LEU A 107 -4.68 -2.48 21.75
CA LEU A 107 -5.47 -1.29 22.10
C LEU A 107 -4.98 -0.56 23.37
N GLN A 108 -4.34 -1.26 24.30
CA GLN A 108 -3.81 -0.63 25.51
C GLN A 108 -2.52 0.15 25.23
N ALA A 109 -1.66 -0.36 24.34
CA ALA A 109 -0.47 0.34 23.88
C ALA A 109 -0.83 1.56 23.00
N ALA A 110 -1.87 1.46 22.20
CA ALA A 110 -2.34 2.53 21.30
C ALA A 110 -2.97 3.73 22.02
N LYS A 111 -3.35 3.60 23.30
CA LYS A 111 -3.99 4.67 24.09
C LYS A 111 -3.05 5.79 24.54
N SER A 112 -1.74 5.64 24.36
CA SER A 112 -0.73 6.58 24.86
C SER A 112 -0.53 7.85 24.00
N ASN A 113 -1.12 7.94 22.82
CA ASN A 113 -1.01 9.12 21.92
C ASN A 113 -2.26 10.00 22.03
N ASP A 114 -2.29 10.90 23.02
CA ASP A 114 -3.38 11.85 23.21
C ASP A 114 -3.35 12.99 22.17
N GLY A 115 -4.47 13.12 21.44
CA GLY A 115 -4.86 14.39 20.80
C GLY A 115 -4.22 14.73 19.45
N THR A 116 -3.47 13.84 18.79
CA THR A 116 -2.87 14.11 17.47
C THR A 116 -3.66 13.46 16.32
N LEU A 117 -3.43 13.90 15.09
CA LEU A 117 -3.92 13.28 13.85
C LEU A 117 -3.63 11.76 13.82
N TRP A 118 -2.55 11.33 14.46
CA TRP A 118 -2.05 9.95 14.52
C TRP A 118 -2.75 9.04 15.53
N LYS A 119 -3.76 9.56 16.26
CA LYS A 119 -4.48 8.77 17.25
C LYS A 119 -5.14 7.54 16.63
N MET A 120 -4.88 6.38 17.22
CA MET A 120 -5.50 5.13 16.78
C MET A 120 -7.00 5.14 17.06
N SER A 121 -7.80 4.82 16.02
CA SER A 121 -9.25 4.63 16.14
C SER A 121 -9.63 3.15 16.03
N GLY A 122 -10.81 2.80 16.50
CA GLY A 122 -11.30 1.42 16.45
C GLY A 122 -11.41 0.85 15.03
N GLY A 123 -11.77 1.70 14.07
CA GLY A 123 -11.94 1.29 12.68
C GLY A 123 -10.63 1.11 11.89
N ARG A 124 -9.47 1.45 12.50
CA ARG A 124 -8.13 1.21 11.92
C ARG A 124 -7.50 -0.10 12.39
N LEU A 125 -8.10 -0.76 13.39
CA LEU A 125 -7.55 -1.99 13.96
C LEU A 125 -7.70 -3.17 12.98
N ALA A 126 -6.69 -4.04 12.93
CA ALA A 126 -6.69 -5.27 12.15
C ALA A 126 -7.56 -6.35 12.82
N THR A 127 -8.87 -6.15 12.80
CA THR A 127 -9.86 -7.11 13.27
C THR A 127 -10.62 -7.75 12.11
N VAL A 128 -11.17 -8.94 12.33
CA VAL A 128 -12.02 -9.63 11.35
C VAL A 128 -13.25 -8.78 10.98
N GLU A 129 -13.82 -8.07 11.95
CA GLU A 129 -14.98 -7.20 11.71
C GLU A 129 -14.63 -6.05 10.77
N ASN A 130 -13.52 -5.35 11.04
CA ASN A 130 -13.05 -4.26 10.19
C ASN A 130 -12.65 -4.75 8.79
N ALA A 131 -12.01 -5.90 8.68
CA ALA A 131 -11.69 -6.51 7.39
C ALA A 131 -12.93 -6.87 6.56
N ARG A 132 -13.98 -7.43 7.20
CA ARG A 132 -15.28 -7.67 6.55
C ARG A 132 -15.96 -6.38 6.12
N ARG A 133 -15.87 -5.33 6.94
CA ARG A 133 -16.41 -4.01 6.63
C ARG A 133 -15.69 -3.39 5.43
N ALA A 134 -14.36 -3.44 5.41
CA ALA A 134 -13.53 -3.01 4.28
C ALA A 134 -13.89 -3.75 2.97
N ALA A 135 -14.00 -5.07 3.02
CA ALA A 135 -14.41 -5.89 1.88
C ALA A 135 -15.82 -5.50 1.37
N LYS A 136 -16.77 -5.23 2.28
CA LYS A 136 -18.11 -4.75 1.93
C LYS A 136 -18.09 -3.36 1.28
N MET A 137 -17.16 -2.49 1.67
CA MET A 137 -16.95 -1.16 1.05
C MET A 137 -16.34 -1.24 -0.36
N GLY A 138 -15.82 -2.39 -0.77
CA GLY A 138 -15.19 -2.60 -2.07
C GLY A 138 -13.68 -2.37 -2.09
N VAL A 139 -13.02 -2.52 -0.94
CA VAL A 139 -11.55 -2.52 -0.84
C VAL A 139 -10.98 -3.74 -1.57
N ASP A 140 -9.95 -3.54 -2.38
CA ASP A 140 -9.28 -4.60 -3.13
C ASP A 140 -8.07 -5.19 -2.39
N LEU A 141 -7.42 -4.39 -1.52
CA LEU A 141 -6.19 -4.73 -0.83
C LEU A 141 -6.24 -4.27 0.64
N ILE A 142 -5.95 -5.15 1.56
CA ILE A 142 -5.71 -4.80 2.97
C ILE A 142 -4.24 -5.04 3.27
N VAL A 143 -3.54 -4.01 3.78
CA VAL A 143 -2.16 -4.10 4.24
C VAL A 143 -2.15 -4.16 5.76
N LEU A 144 -1.70 -5.29 6.30
CA LEU A 144 -1.48 -5.46 7.73
C LEU A 144 -0.07 -4.96 8.06
N THR A 145 -0.01 -3.74 8.52
CA THR A 145 1.22 -3.03 8.85
C THR A 145 0.94 -2.03 9.95
N GLY A 146 1.95 -1.36 10.43
CA GLY A 146 1.77 -0.28 11.39
C GLY A 146 3.09 0.11 12.05
N ASN A 147 2.97 1.07 12.95
CA ASN A 147 4.09 1.63 13.65
C ASN A 147 4.44 0.76 14.88
N PRO A 148 5.66 0.22 15.00
CA PRO A 148 6.11 -0.47 16.22
C PRO A 148 5.96 0.40 17.49
N GLY A 149 6.07 1.73 17.36
CA GLY A 149 5.80 2.67 18.45
C GLY A 149 4.34 2.68 18.93
N ASN A 150 3.41 2.15 18.12
CA ASN A 150 2.00 1.95 18.50
C ASN A 150 1.72 0.50 18.95
N GLY A 151 2.74 -0.30 19.23
CA GLY A 151 2.60 -1.67 19.69
C GLY A 151 2.34 -2.71 18.60
N VAL A 152 2.65 -2.41 17.34
CA VAL A 152 2.59 -3.40 16.25
C VAL A 152 3.83 -4.28 16.30
N SER A 153 3.63 -5.60 16.37
CA SER A 153 4.71 -6.60 16.31
C SER A 153 4.48 -7.62 15.19
N ASN A 154 5.52 -8.38 14.82
CA ASN A 154 5.40 -9.43 13.81
C ASN A 154 4.43 -10.54 14.24
N GLU A 155 4.40 -10.88 15.53
CA GLU A 155 3.47 -11.86 16.11
C GLU A 155 2.01 -11.41 15.94
N LEU A 156 1.71 -10.16 16.27
CA LEU A 156 0.37 -9.59 16.13
C LEU A 156 -0.05 -9.50 14.65
N ILE A 157 0.90 -9.21 13.75
CA ILE A 157 0.64 -9.26 12.30
C ILE A 157 0.25 -10.70 11.89
N VAL A 158 0.98 -11.72 12.33
CA VAL A 158 0.69 -13.13 12.01
C VAL A 158 -0.66 -13.57 12.53
N GLU A 159 -1.01 -13.22 13.78
CA GLU A 159 -2.30 -13.56 14.38
C GLU A 159 -3.47 -12.92 13.64
N ALA A 160 -3.39 -11.61 13.42
CA ALA A 160 -4.40 -10.87 12.68
C ALA A 160 -4.55 -11.39 11.24
N LEU A 161 -3.43 -11.66 10.58
CA LEU A 161 -3.41 -12.15 9.20
C LEU A 161 -4.11 -13.51 9.07
N LYS A 162 -3.86 -14.46 9.97
CA LYS A 162 -4.55 -15.76 9.99
C LYS A 162 -6.06 -15.60 10.10
N ALA A 163 -6.52 -14.76 11.05
CA ALA A 163 -7.94 -14.54 11.29
C ALA A 163 -8.63 -13.82 10.11
N ILE A 164 -7.96 -12.80 9.57
CA ILE A 164 -8.48 -12.00 8.45
C ILE A 164 -8.46 -12.80 7.15
N SER A 165 -7.41 -13.59 6.90
CA SER A 165 -7.33 -14.47 5.72
C SER A 165 -8.46 -15.49 5.70
N ALA A 166 -8.78 -16.11 6.83
CA ALA A 166 -9.90 -17.03 6.95
C ALA A 166 -11.27 -16.34 6.70
N ALA A 167 -11.38 -15.04 6.93
CA ALA A 167 -12.65 -14.31 6.87
C ALA A 167 -12.93 -13.64 5.51
N VAL A 168 -11.88 -13.13 4.83
CA VAL A 168 -11.99 -12.33 3.59
C VAL A 168 -10.90 -12.65 2.56
N GLY A 169 -9.99 -13.55 2.85
CA GLY A 169 -8.84 -13.85 1.99
C GLY A 169 -9.19 -14.49 0.64
N ASP A 170 -10.41 -14.91 0.44
CA ASP A 170 -10.96 -15.37 -0.85
C ASP A 170 -11.31 -14.20 -1.80
N ARG A 171 -11.49 -12.99 -1.28
CA ARG A 171 -12.04 -11.83 -2.00
C ARG A 171 -11.10 -10.64 -2.07
N VAL A 172 -10.29 -10.42 -1.02
CA VAL A 172 -9.44 -9.26 -0.87
C VAL A 172 -7.98 -9.69 -0.86
N LEU A 173 -7.11 -8.94 -1.54
CA LEU A 173 -5.66 -9.13 -1.46
C LEU A 173 -5.19 -8.80 -0.05
N LEU A 174 -4.29 -9.63 0.49
CA LEU A 174 -3.70 -9.40 1.81
C LEU A 174 -2.20 -9.18 1.66
N ALA A 175 -1.74 -7.99 2.08
CA ALA A 175 -0.34 -7.69 2.22
C ALA A 175 0.04 -7.61 3.70
N ALA A 176 1.27 -7.99 4.03
CA ALA A 176 1.77 -7.88 5.40
C ALA A 176 3.27 -7.55 5.44
N GLY A 177 3.68 -6.76 6.42
CA GLY A 177 5.06 -6.39 6.64
C GLY A 177 5.24 -5.09 7.40
N LYS A 178 6.49 -4.64 7.49
CA LYS A 178 6.87 -3.36 8.12
C LYS A 178 7.75 -2.55 7.18
N MET A 179 7.58 -1.23 7.17
CA MET A 179 8.36 -0.33 6.33
C MET A 179 9.34 0.55 7.11
N HIS A 180 9.22 0.61 8.45
CA HIS A 180 10.10 1.36 9.34
C HIS A 180 10.06 0.81 10.76
N ALA A 181 11.10 1.10 11.56
CA ALA A 181 11.20 0.67 12.96
C ALA A 181 10.68 1.72 13.96
N SER A 182 10.30 2.92 13.51
CA SER A 182 9.76 4.03 14.33
C SER A 182 10.57 4.34 15.58
N GLY A 183 11.90 4.28 15.48
CA GLY A 183 12.79 4.54 16.62
C GLY A 183 12.98 3.38 17.59
N VAL A 184 12.35 2.23 17.36
CA VAL A 184 12.57 1.01 18.15
C VAL A 184 13.90 0.36 17.69
N ALA A 185 15.00 0.71 18.36
CA ALA A 185 16.36 0.36 17.92
C ALA A 185 16.59 -1.16 17.76
N VAL A 186 15.92 -1.99 18.56
CA VAL A 186 16.02 -3.45 18.49
C VAL A 186 15.40 -4.04 17.22
N GLU A 187 14.54 -3.28 16.54
CA GLU A 187 13.91 -3.64 15.27
C GLU A 187 14.56 -2.94 14.06
N GLY A 188 15.66 -2.22 14.26
CA GLY A 188 16.32 -1.49 13.18
C GLY A 188 17.19 -2.38 12.27
N GLY A 189 17.50 -1.84 11.07
CA GLY A 189 18.31 -2.53 10.08
C GLY A 189 17.63 -3.78 9.53
N GLU A 190 18.38 -4.84 9.23
CA GLU A 190 17.87 -6.09 8.68
C GLU A 190 16.83 -6.81 9.58
N LYS A 191 16.80 -6.48 10.88
CA LYS A 191 15.84 -7.06 11.83
C LYS A 191 14.40 -6.59 11.61
N ILE A 192 14.19 -5.53 10.85
CA ILE A 192 12.85 -5.00 10.57
C ILE A 192 11.99 -6.02 9.81
N MET A 193 12.62 -6.78 8.93
CA MET A 193 12.02 -7.86 8.14
C MET A 193 13.09 -8.91 7.85
N THR A 194 12.91 -10.10 8.36
CA THR A 194 13.80 -11.24 8.11
C THR A 194 13.16 -12.23 7.13
N PRO A 195 13.94 -13.16 6.54
CA PRO A 195 13.36 -14.26 5.75
C PRO A 195 12.32 -15.08 6.52
N ALA A 196 12.56 -15.31 7.84
CA ALA A 196 11.63 -16.03 8.69
C ALA A 196 10.30 -15.28 8.89
N ASP A 197 10.34 -13.94 9.02
CA ASP A 197 9.13 -13.12 9.11
C ASP A 197 8.32 -13.19 7.80
N ALA A 198 8.99 -13.08 6.65
CA ALA A 198 8.36 -13.20 5.36
C ALA A 198 7.68 -14.58 5.19
N GLU A 199 8.35 -15.66 5.56
CA GLU A 199 7.75 -17.01 5.54
C GLU A 199 6.56 -17.13 6.50
N ALA A 200 6.64 -16.57 7.71
CA ALA A 200 5.55 -16.59 8.68
C ALA A 200 4.32 -15.83 8.16
N PHE A 201 4.50 -14.68 7.52
CA PHE A 201 3.40 -13.92 6.92
C PHE A 201 2.77 -14.66 5.74
N MET A 202 3.58 -15.24 4.86
CA MET A 202 3.06 -16.07 3.74
C MET A 202 2.28 -17.29 4.24
N ALA A 203 2.80 -17.98 5.25
CA ALA A 203 2.13 -19.11 5.89
C ALA A 203 0.82 -18.71 6.60
N ALA A 204 0.72 -17.47 7.09
CA ALA A 204 -0.48 -16.91 7.70
C ALA A 204 -1.52 -16.42 6.69
N GLY A 205 -1.21 -16.41 5.38
CA GLY A 205 -2.16 -16.10 4.31
C GLY A 205 -1.90 -14.80 3.55
N ALA A 206 -0.70 -14.19 3.67
CA ALA A 206 -0.33 -13.05 2.85
C ALA A 206 -0.17 -13.46 1.37
N ASP A 207 -0.68 -12.62 0.47
CA ASP A 207 -0.48 -12.70 -0.97
C ASP A 207 0.72 -11.83 -1.41
N ILE A 208 0.97 -10.77 -0.64
CA ILE A 208 1.99 -9.76 -0.91
C ILE A 208 2.78 -9.53 0.37
N ILE A 209 4.11 -9.52 0.28
CA ILE A 209 4.99 -9.18 1.40
C ILE A 209 5.48 -7.74 1.22
N LEU A 210 5.22 -6.90 2.22
CA LEU A 210 5.68 -5.53 2.30
C LEU A 210 7.07 -5.49 2.94
N LEU A 211 8.00 -4.87 2.23
CA LEU A 211 9.41 -4.74 2.60
C LEU A 211 9.82 -3.26 2.60
N PRO A 212 10.72 -2.81 3.47
CA PRO A 212 11.30 -1.48 3.33
C PRO A 212 12.10 -1.38 2.03
N ALA A 213 11.94 -0.27 1.31
CA ALA A 213 12.71 -0.01 0.10
C ALA A 213 14.21 0.17 0.44
N PRO A 214 15.13 -0.31 -0.40
CA PRO A 214 16.56 -0.07 -0.23
C PRO A 214 16.88 1.41 -0.05
N GLY A 215 17.71 1.73 0.94
CA GLY A 215 18.14 3.10 1.22
C GLY A 215 17.17 3.94 2.07
N THR A 216 16.00 3.40 2.44
CA THR A 216 15.04 4.12 3.30
C THR A 216 15.20 3.82 4.78
N VAL A 217 15.66 2.63 5.11
CA VAL A 217 16.00 2.23 6.48
C VAL A 217 17.49 1.93 6.55
N PRO A 218 18.24 2.43 7.56
CA PRO A 218 19.66 2.14 7.72
C PRO A 218 19.92 0.64 7.69
N GLY A 219 20.85 0.20 6.84
CA GLY A 219 21.24 -1.22 6.71
C GLY A 219 20.38 -2.03 5.72
N ILE A 220 19.25 -1.51 5.24
CA ILE A 220 18.49 -2.17 4.16
C ILE A 220 19.13 -1.82 2.82
N THR A 221 19.94 -2.74 2.32
CA THR A 221 20.63 -2.64 1.03
C THR A 221 19.79 -3.25 -0.09
N GLN A 222 20.12 -2.93 -1.35
CA GLN A 222 19.51 -3.57 -2.51
C GLN A 222 19.69 -5.08 -2.49
N GLU A 223 20.88 -5.57 -2.11
CA GLU A 223 21.18 -6.99 -2.02
C GLU A 223 20.35 -7.70 -0.95
N TYR A 224 20.17 -7.06 0.20
CA TYR A 224 19.31 -7.61 1.25
C TYR A 224 17.85 -7.70 0.80
N ALA A 225 17.31 -6.62 0.20
CA ALA A 225 15.97 -6.62 -0.35
C ALA A 225 15.79 -7.71 -1.42
N HIS A 226 16.79 -7.89 -2.30
CA HIS A 226 16.77 -8.95 -3.31
C HIS A 226 16.67 -10.35 -2.68
N ARG A 227 17.47 -10.65 -1.68
CA ARG A 227 17.38 -11.95 -0.96
C ARG A 227 16.01 -12.21 -0.34
N LEU A 228 15.38 -11.17 0.25
CA LEU A 228 14.03 -11.29 0.79
C LEU A 228 13.00 -11.53 -0.31
N ILE A 229 13.12 -10.83 -1.44
CA ILE A 229 12.21 -10.97 -2.58
C ILE A 229 12.33 -12.38 -3.21
N GLU A 230 13.54 -12.94 -3.30
CA GLU A 230 13.73 -14.32 -3.75
C GLU A 230 12.99 -15.33 -2.86
N VAL A 231 12.99 -15.13 -1.53
CA VAL A 231 12.21 -15.97 -0.60
C VAL A 231 10.71 -15.84 -0.90
N VAL A 232 10.22 -14.63 -1.11
CA VAL A 232 8.81 -14.36 -1.45
C VAL A 232 8.42 -15.02 -2.77
N HIS A 233 9.21 -14.83 -3.82
CA HIS A 233 8.95 -15.39 -5.14
C HIS A 233 9.06 -16.92 -5.16
N SER A 234 9.92 -17.53 -4.33
CA SER A 234 10.03 -18.99 -4.19
C SER A 234 8.73 -19.64 -3.71
N ARG A 235 7.86 -18.85 -3.06
CA ARG A 235 6.53 -19.27 -2.59
C ARG A 235 5.40 -18.85 -3.53
N GLY A 236 5.72 -18.30 -4.70
CA GLY A 236 4.72 -17.79 -5.67
C GLY A 236 3.94 -16.58 -5.16
N LYS A 237 4.52 -15.78 -4.27
CA LYS A 237 3.93 -14.57 -3.70
C LYS A 237 4.58 -13.33 -4.30
N LEU A 238 3.97 -12.15 -4.10
CA LEU A 238 4.45 -10.87 -4.64
C LEU A 238 5.15 -10.06 -3.56
N ALA A 239 6.11 -9.23 -3.99
CA ALA A 239 6.86 -8.34 -3.12
C ALA A 239 6.50 -6.86 -3.40
N LEU A 240 6.19 -6.13 -2.33
CA LEU A 240 5.96 -4.70 -2.35
C LEU A 240 7.08 -4.00 -1.57
N THR A 241 7.87 -3.14 -2.23
CA THR A 241 8.90 -2.32 -1.57
C THR A 241 8.35 -0.94 -1.25
N ALA A 242 8.50 -0.50 0.01
CA ALA A 242 7.88 0.72 0.50
C ALA A 242 8.88 1.81 0.89
N ILE A 243 8.67 3.03 0.39
CA ILE A 243 9.23 4.25 0.93
C ILE A 243 8.25 4.77 1.98
N GLY A 244 8.62 4.68 3.26
CA GLY A 244 7.76 5.08 4.37
C GLY A 244 8.52 5.76 5.51
N THR A 245 9.68 6.39 5.21
CA THR A 245 10.58 7.00 6.20
C THR A 245 10.97 8.43 5.83
N SER A 246 10.06 9.18 5.24
CA SER A 246 10.18 10.56 4.76
C SER A 246 10.95 10.75 3.45
N GLN A 247 11.60 9.73 2.88
CA GLN A 247 12.25 9.86 1.57
C GLN A 247 11.27 10.05 0.41
N GLU A 248 9.99 9.77 0.59
CA GLU A 248 8.93 10.14 -0.35
C GLU A 248 8.87 11.66 -0.60
N GLY A 249 9.37 12.48 0.34
CA GLY A 249 9.57 13.93 0.23
C GLY A 249 10.95 14.35 -0.24
N ALA A 250 11.86 13.43 -0.58
CA ALA A 250 13.21 13.74 -1.04
C ALA A 250 13.22 14.36 -2.45
N ASP A 251 14.42 14.75 -2.92
CA ASP A 251 14.58 15.20 -4.30
C ASP A 251 14.36 14.08 -5.32
N VAL A 252 14.07 14.49 -6.56
CA VAL A 252 13.76 13.57 -7.66
C VAL A 252 14.91 12.58 -7.96
N ALA A 253 16.17 12.97 -7.74
CA ALA A 253 17.31 12.09 -8.00
C ALA A 253 17.33 10.94 -6.98
N THR A 254 17.10 11.23 -5.71
CA THR A 254 16.95 10.23 -4.64
C THR A 254 15.80 9.27 -4.94
N ILE A 255 14.64 9.78 -5.35
CA ILE A 255 13.48 8.93 -5.71
C ILE A 255 13.81 8.00 -6.88
N ARG A 256 14.45 8.49 -7.92
CA ARG A 256 14.86 7.67 -9.07
C ARG A 256 15.85 6.57 -8.67
N GLN A 257 16.80 6.89 -7.79
CA GLN A 257 17.76 5.92 -7.30
C GLN A 257 17.07 4.81 -6.52
N ILE A 258 16.19 5.16 -5.58
CA ILE A 258 15.43 4.16 -4.80
C ILE A 258 14.57 3.31 -5.72
N ALA A 259 13.85 3.91 -6.68
CA ALA A 259 13.02 3.20 -7.65
C ALA A 259 13.81 2.15 -8.45
N LEU A 260 15.02 2.49 -8.91
CA LEU A 260 15.89 1.57 -9.64
C LEU A 260 16.44 0.46 -8.74
N MET A 261 16.83 0.78 -7.50
CA MET A 261 17.28 -0.24 -6.54
C MET A 261 16.16 -1.23 -6.22
N CYS A 262 14.92 -0.77 -6.02
CA CYS A 262 13.77 -1.63 -5.80
C CYS A 262 13.49 -2.52 -7.02
N LYS A 263 13.53 -1.95 -8.22
CA LYS A 263 13.33 -2.70 -9.47
C LYS A 263 14.42 -3.75 -9.69
N MET A 264 15.68 -3.41 -9.46
CA MET A 264 16.81 -4.35 -9.56
C MET A 264 16.75 -5.43 -8.48
N ALA A 265 16.18 -5.13 -7.32
CA ALA A 265 15.94 -6.13 -6.28
C ALA A 265 14.82 -7.13 -6.64
N GLY A 266 13.95 -6.81 -7.60
CA GLY A 266 12.89 -7.71 -8.07
C GLY A 266 11.48 -7.34 -7.57
N ALA A 267 11.26 -6.13 -7.06
CA ALA A 267 9.94 -5.71 -6.55
C ALA A 267 8.85 -5.80 -7.64
N ASP A 268 7.69 -6.37 -7.30
CA ASP A 268 6.51 -6.44 -8.15
C ASP A 268 5.70 -5.14 -8.08
N ILE A 269 5.60 -4.59 -6.87
CA ILE A 269 4.88 -3.35 -6.56
C ILE A 269 5.86 -2.39 -5.87
N HIS A 270 5.84 -1.16 -6.33
CA HIS A 270 6.63 -0.07 -5.76
C HIS A 270 5.69 0.88 -5.02
N HIS A 271 5.93 1.10 -3.74
CA HIS A 271 5.12 1.97 -2.91
C HIS A 271 5.85 3.27 -2.60
N ILE A 272 5.14 4.39 -2.69
CA ILE A 272 5.59 5.70 -2.23
C ILE A 272 4.62 6.23 -1.16
N GLY A 273 5.15 6.60 0.00
CA GLY A 273 4.41 7.05 1.17
C GLY A 273 3.74 8.42 1.02
N ASP A 274 3.02 8.83 2.05
CA ASP A 274 2.12 9.99 2.05
C ASP A 274 2.74 11.33 2.49
N THR A 275 4.03 11.35 2.86
CA THR A 275 4.72 12.53 3.43
C THR A 275 4.09 13.12 4.71
N GLY A 276 3.19 12.39 5.36
CA GLY A 276 2.53 12.84 6.60
C GLY A 276 1.50 13.94 6.35
N VAL A 277 1.73 15.13 6.93
CA VAL A 277 0.75 16.25 6.88
C VAL A 277 0.27 16.64 5.49
N PRO A 278 1.10 16.66 4.44
CA PRO A 278 0.62 16.86 3.06
C PRO A 278 -0.38 15.81 2.60
N GLY A 279 -0.33 14.60 3.17
CA GLY A 279 -1.29 13.53 2.90
C GLY A 279 -1.13 12.81 1.57
N MET A 280 -0.05 13.08 0.85
CA MET A 280 0.42 12.35 -0.34
C MET A 280 1.87 12.71 -0.65
N ALA A 281 2.57 11.85 -1.39
CA ALA A 281 3.90 12.17 -1.90
C ALA A 281 3.90 13.41 -2.81
N LEU A 282 5.05 14.07 -2.92
CA LEU A 282 5.20 15.21 -3.82
C LEU A 282 4.85 14.79 -5.27
N PRO A 283 4.03 15.57 -5.99
CA PRO A 283 3.55 15.21 -7.34
C PRO A 283 4.67 14.83 -8.31
N GLN A 284 5.77 15.58 -8.31
CA GLN A 284 6.94 15.30 -9.14
C GLN A 284 7.62 13.97 -8.76
N ASN A 285 7.54 13.54 -7.50
CA ASN A 285 8.14 12.31 -7.02
C ASN A 285 7.33 11.07 -7.47
N ILE A 286 6.00 11.16 -7.47
CA ILE A 286 5.13 10.11 -8.04
C ILE A 286 5.46 9.92 -9.53
N MET A 287 5.52 11.01 -10.29
CA MET A 287 5.87 10.95 -11.72
C MET A 287 7.28 10.40 -11.95
N ALA A 288 8.26 10.87 -11.16
CA ALA A 288 9.65 10.43 -11.29
C ALA A 288 9.81 8.94 -10.99
N TYR A 289 9.12 8.45 -9.96
CA TYR A 289 9.08 7.03 -9.64
C TYR A 289 8.47 6.21 -10.78
N SER A 290 7.30 6.62 -11.27
CA SER A 290 6.62 5.97 -12.37
C SER A 290 7.50 5.90 -13.62
N ILE A 291 8.13 7.01 -14.02
CA ILE A 291 9.02 7.05 -15.19
C ILE A 291 10.22 6.12 -14.98
N ALA A 292 10.80 6.08 -13.78
CA ALA A 292 11.96 5.24 -13.48
C ALA A 292 11.66 3.73 -13.66
N ILE A 293 10.48 3.27 -13.23
CA ILE A 293 10.15 1.83 -13.27
C ILE A 293 9.55 1.37 -14.58
N ARG A 294 8.89 2.24 -15.37
CA ARG A 294 8.14 1.84 -16.58
C ARG A 294 8.24 2.77 -17.80
N GLY A 295 9.03 3.86 -17.69
CA GLY A 295 9.24 4.83 -18.76
C GLY A 295 8.07 5.79 -18.98
N GLU A 296 8.32 6.84 -19.78
CA GLU A 296 7.34 7.89 -20.07
C GLU A 296 6.09 7.34 -20.77
N ARG A 297 6.25 6.43 -21.73
CA ARG A 297 5.14 5.88 -22.51
C ARG A 297 4.04 5.28 -21.63
N HIS A 298 4.40 4.41 -20.69
CA HIS A 298 3.42 3.78 -19.80
C HIS A 298 2.90 4.77 -18.73
N THR A 299 3.76 5.68 -18.27
CA THR A 299 3.36 6.74 -17.34
C THR A 299 2.30 7.64 -17.97
N TYR A 300 2.55 8.20 -19.15
CA TYR A 300 1.62 9.09 -19.84
C TYR A 300 0.35 8.35 -20.30
N HIS A 301 0.48 7.09 -20.73
CA HIS A 301 -0.69 6.27 -21.06
C HIS A 301 -1.63 6.14 -19.84
N LYS A 302 -1.07 5.86 -18.66
CA LYS A 302 -1.87 5.72 -17.43
C LYS A 302 -2.49 7.05 -16.98
N MET A 303 -1.77 8.17 -17.14
CA MET A 303 -2.28 9.52 -16.83
C MET A 303 -3.42 9.93 -17.77
N ALA A 304 -3.31 9.62 -19.06
CA ALA A 304 -4.28 10.00 -20.08
C ALA A 304 -5.53 9.08 -20.13
N GLN A 305 -5.48 7.93 -19.45
CA GLN A 305 -6.56 6.95 -19.50
C GLN A 305 -7.81 7.45 -18.80
N SER A 306 -8.91 7.59 -19.56
CA SER A 306 -10.21 7.98 -18.99
C SER A 306 -10.74 6.91 -18.03
N VAL A 307 -11.35 7.35 -16.93
CA VAL A 307 -12.04 6.47 -15.97
C VAL A 307 -13.28 5.78 -16.56
N ASN A 308 -13.78 6.26 -17.69
CA ASN A 308 -14.95 5.72 -18.39
C ASN A 308 -14.61 4.64 -19.44
N ARG A 309 -13.33 4.24 -19.53
CA ARG A 309 -12.92 3.17 -20.45
C ARG A 309 -13.15 1.78 -19.91
#